data_4047a118b88a3b394e5e87ccb71d6256
#
_entry.id   4047a118b88a3b394e5e87ccb71d6256
#
_cell.length_a   1.000
_cell.length_b   1.000
_cell.length_c   1.000
_cell.angle_alpha   90.00
_cell.angle_beta   90.00
_cell.angle_gamma   90.00
#
_symmetry.space_group_name_H-M   'P 1'
#
loop_
_entity.id
_entity.type
_entity.pdbx_description
1 polymer ?
#
loop_
_entity_poly.entity_id
_entity_poly.type
_entity_poly.pdbx_seq_one_letter_code
_entity_poly.pdbx_strand_id
1 'polypeptide(L)'
;MSIQNPLFAPPSEWVCPECIDYKGQSPVAIDLETYDPGIKDHGPGWATGNGKVVGVAIAWEGFKGYFPIDHDAPGNYDKKVFMRQFQDLLDRCPEIVCHNAMYDIGWMKRMGMRITSKVWDTMLMAPILDENRMRYSLNVVAQDYLGEKKSETLLYEAAKEWGVDA
;
A
#
# COMPACT_ATOMS: atom_id res chain seq x y z
N MET A 1 12.56 -19.44 13.58
CA MET A 1 13.72 -18.60 13.91
C MET A 1 13.19 -17.31 14.50
N SER A 2 13.54 -16.94 15.74
CA SER A 2 13.14 -15.67 16.30
C SER A 2 13.98 -14.57 15.65
N ILE A 3 13.34 -13.68 14.91
CA ILE A 3 14.00 -12.47 14.39
C ILE A 3 14.34 -11.62 15.61
N GLN A 4 15.63 -11.52 15.95
CA GLN A 4 16.09 -10.54 16.93
C GLN A 4 15.95 -9.16 16.29
N ASN A 5 15.11 -8.31 16.88
CA ASN A 5 15.12 -6.89 16.52
C ASN A 5 16.53 -6.35 16.74
N PRO A 6 17.07 -5.60 15.77
CA PRO A 6 18.38 -4.97 15.96
C PRO A 6 18.35 -4.09 17.20
N LEU A 7 19.37 -4.21 18.03
CA LEU A 7 19.53 -3.41 19.28
C LEU A 7 19.56 -1.89 19.02
N PHE A 8 19.78 -1.48 17.76
CA PHE A 8 19.89 -0.10 17.33
C PHE A 8 19.20 0.09 15.96
N ALA A 9 17.89 0.03 15.93
CA ALA A 9 17.18 0.57 14.77
C ALA A 9 17.36 2.09 14.72
N PRO A 10 17.69 2.71 13.57
CA PRO A 10 17.72 4.15 13.48
C PRO A 10 16.36 4.72 13.89
N PRO A 11 16.29 5.84 14.58
CA PRO A 11 15.03 6.44 14.97
C PRO A 11 14.21 6.73 13.70
N SER A 12 13.04 6.12 13.60
CA SER A 12 12.10 6.41 12.53
C SER A 12 11.33 7.68 12.92
N GLU A 13 11.33 8.67 12.04
CA GLU A 13 10.44 9.84 12.18
C GLU A 13 8.97 9.50 11.86
N TRP A 14 8.73 8.28 11.39
CA TRP A 14 7.38 7.85 11.07
C TRP A 14 6.56 7.60 12.34
N VAL A 15 5.35 8.16 12.33
CA VAL A 15 4.36 7.97 13.39
C VAL A 15 3.09 7.41 12.76
N CYS A 16 2.55 6.34 13.36
CA CYS A 16 1.26 5.79 12.95
C CYS A 16 0.17 6.85 13.18
N PRO A 17 -0.66 7.16 12.15
CA PRO A 17 -1.77 8.09 12.34
C PRO A 17 -2.74 7.59 13.42
N GLU A 18 -3.32 8.51 14.19
CA GLU A 18 -4.30 8.16 15.24
C GLU A 18 -5.63 7.67 14.66
N CYS A 19 -6.03 8.21 13.51
CA CYS A 19 -7.27 7.84 12.85
C CYS A 19 -7.27 8.21 11.37
N ILE A 20 -8.29 7.71 10.63
CA ILE A 20 -8.60 8.11 9.27
C ILE A 20 -9.68 9.19 9.33
N ASP A 21 -9.30 10.47 9.24
CA ASP A 21 -10.23 11.60 9.32
C ASP A 21 -10.51 12.21 7.93
N TYR A 22 -11.00 11.40 7.01
CA TYR A 22 -11.36 11.83 5.67
C TYR A 22 -12.72 12.56 5.63
N LYS A 23 -12.76 13.73 4.97
CA LYS A 23 -13.95 14.60 4.88
C LYS A 23 -14.62 14.63 3.50
N GLY A 24 -14.13 13.83 2.54
CA GLY A 24 -14.73 13.77 1.20
C GLY A 24 -14.26 14.85 0.22
N GLN A 25 -13.06 15.43 0.44
CA GLN A 25 -12.62 16.60 -0.32
C GLN A 25 -11.92 16.29 -1.64
N SER A 26 -11.29 15.14 -1.77
CA SER A 26 -10.43 14.81 -2.91
C SER A 26 -10.39 13.32 -3.17
N PRO A 27 -9.91 12.87 -4.33
CA PRO A 27 -9.57 11.47 -4.55
C PRO A 27 -8.60 10.96 -3.48
N VAL A 28 -8.72 9.69 -3.15
CA VAL A 28 -7.85 9.03 -2.16
C VAL A 28 -6.94 8.05 -2.88
N ALA A 29 -5.64 8.22 -2.74
CA ALA A 29 -4.65 7.23 -3.16
C ALA A 29 -4.55 6.13 -2.10
N ILE A 30 -4.55 4.87 -2.55
CA ILE A 30 -4.46 3.68 -1.70
C ILE A 30 -3.40 2.74 -2.28
N ASP A 31 -2.53 2.24 -1.41
CA ASP A 31 -1.52 1.23 -1.72
C ASP A 31 -1.46 0.23 -0.57
N LEU A 32 -1.44 -1.07 -0.89
CA LEU A 32 -1.48 -2.14 0.10
C LEU A 32 -0.12 -2.83 0.21
N GLU A 33 0.36 -2.96 1.44
CA GLU A 33 1.48 -3.84 1.75
C GLU A 33 0.96 -5.23 2.10
N THR A 34 1.49 -6.25 1.44
CA THR A 34 0.97 -7.61 1.55
C THR A 34 2.06 -8.62 1.84
N TYR A 35 1.73 -9.63 2.62
CA TYR A 35 2.46 -10.88 2.65
C TYR A 35 1.79 -11.84 1.66
N ASP A 36 2.41 -12.04 0.50
CA ASP A 36 1.88 -12.85 -0.61
C ASP A 36 2.94 -13.84 -1.12
N PRO A 37 3.23 -14.91 -0.35
CA PRO A 37 4.36 -15.80 -0.63
C PRO A 37 4.21 -16.62 -1.89
N GLY A 38 2.99 -16.76 -2.40
CA GLY A 38 2.69 -17.56 -3.59
C GLY A 38 2.57 -16.78 -4.89
N ILE A 39 2.76 -15.46 -4.87
CA ILE A 39 2.44 -14.58 -6.00
C ILE A 39 3.17 -14.97 -7.31
N LYS A 40 4.43 -15.38 -7.21
CA LYS A 40 5.26 -15.72 -8.38
C LYS A 40 4.84 -17.07 -9.02
N ASP A 41 4.40 -18.02 -8.20
CA ASP A 41 4.15 -19.40 -8.64
C ASP A 41 2.67 -19.68 -8.91
N HIS A 42 1.77 -19.02 -8.14
CA HIS A 42 0.35 -19.34 -8.13
C HIS A 42 -0.56 -18.15 -8.41
N GLY A 43 0.03 -16.97 -8.62
CA GLY A 43 -0.68 -15.72 -8.78
C GLY A 43 -1.09 -15.09 -7.44
N PRO A 44 -1.88 -14.00 -7.47
CA PRO A 44 -2.13 -13.18 -6.29
C PRO A 44 -2.90 -13.96 -5.20
N GLY A 45 -2.44 -13.80 -3.97
CA GLY A 45 -2.98 -14.51 -2.81
C GLY A 45 -4.43 -14.18 -2.50
N TRP A 46 -4.94 -13.03 -2.91
CA TRP A 46 -6.37 -12.74 -2.81
C TRP A 46 -7.23 -13.70 -3.63
N ALA A 47 -6.73 -14.22 -4.77
CA ALA A 47 -7.43 -15.20 -5.61
C ALA A 47 -7.20 -16.64 -5.13
N THR A 48 -5.98 -16.97 -4.71
CA THR A 48 -5.60 -18.32 -4.30
C THR A 48 -5.95 -18.66 -2.86
N GLY A 49 -6.28 -17.67 -2.05
CA GLY A 49 -6.57 -17.88 -0.64
C GLY A 49 -5.34 -17.85 0.27
N ASN A 50 -4.15 -17.53 -0.26
CA ASN A 50 -2.91 -17.52 0.50
C ASN A 50 -2.40 -16.09 0.71
N GLY A 51 -1.82 -15.82 1.88
CA GLY A 51 -1.30 -14.49 2.24
C GLY A 51 -2.31 -13.60 2.97
N LYS A 52 -1.87 -12.37 3.25
CA LYS A 52 -2.62 -11.36 4.02
C LYS A 52 -2.17 -9.94 3.68
N VAL A 53 -3.02 -8.96 3.92
CA VAL A 53 -2.64 -7.55 3.94
C VAL A 53 -2.00 -7.25 5.28
N VAL A 54 -0.79 -6.70 5.29
CA VAL A 54 -0.03 -6.37 6.50
C VAL A 54 -0.08 -4.89 6.84
N GLY A 55 -0.29 -4.02 5.83
CA GLY A 55 -0.42 -2.59 6.03
C GLY A 55 -1.16 -1.91 4.88
N VAL A 56 -1.59 -0.68 5.12
CA VAL A 56 -2.29 0.15 4.13
C VAL A 56 -1.75 1.56 4.17
N ALA A 57 -1.24 2.02 3.04
CA ALA A 57 -0.90 3.42 2.81
C ALA A 57 -2.09 4.16 2.21
N ILE A 58 -2.39 5.32 2.76
CA ILE A 58 -3.52 6.15 2.34
C ILE A 58 -3.04 7.60 2.23
N ALA A 59 -3.39 8.27 1.13
CA ALA A 59 -3.09 9.67 0.95
C ALA A 59 -4.24 10.40 0.24
N TRP A 60 -4.48 11.65 0.66
CA TRP A 60 -5.30 12.64 -0.02
C TRP A 60 -4.71 14.02 0.20
N GLU A 61 -5.26 15.04 -0.38
CA GLU A 61 -4.76 16.40 -0.22
C GLU A 61 -4.70 16.82 1.26
N GLY A 62 -3.49 17.10 1.74
CA GLY A 62 -3.22 17.47 3.13
C GLY A 62 -3.02 16.31 4.10
N PHE A 63 -3.10 15.07 3.65
CA PHE A 63 -2.87 13.89 4.49
C PHE A 63 -2.09 12.80 3.76
N LYS A 64 -1.18 12.17 4.47
CA LYS A 64 -0.56 10.90 4.10
C LYS A 64 -0.29 10.07 5.35
N GLY A 65 -0.63 8.79 5.31
CA GLY A 65 -0.44 7.90 6.46
C GLY A 65 -0.29 6.45 6.05
N TYR A 66 0.45 5.71 6.84
CA TYR A 66 0.58 4.26 6.75
C TYR A 66 0.01 3.63 8.01
N PHE A 67 -0.83 2.64 7.87
CA PHE A 67 -1.47 1.90 8.94
C PHE A 67 -0.97 0.44 8.92
N PRO A 68 -0.04 0.06 9.78
CA PRO A 68 0.33 -1.34 9.96
C PRO A 68 -0.82 -2.07 10.66
N ILE A 69 -1.35 -3.15 10.08
CA ILE A 69 -2.56 -3.81 10.59
C ILE A 69 -2.37 -5.29 10.94
N ASP A 70 -1.32 -5.91 10.39
CA ASP A 70 -1.08 -7.36 10.57
C ASP A 70 0.38 -7.75 10.31
N HIS A 71 1.32 -6.87 10.67
CA HIS A 71 2.74 -7.22 10.67
C HIS A 71 3.05 -8.17 11.82
N ASP A 72 4.06 -9.01 11.65
CA ASP A 72 4.53 -9.94 12.69
C ASP A 72 5.35 -9.22 13.79
N ALA A 73 5.50 -7.88 13.69
CA ALA A 73 6.17 -7.02 14.66
C ALA A 73 5.14 -6.29 15.56
N PRO A 74 5.57 -5.82 16.75
CA PRO A 74 4.73 -4.95 17.59
C PRO A 74 4.47 -3.59 16.91
N GLY A 75 3.38 -2.92 17.32
CA GLY A 75 3.03 -1.58 16.82
C GLY A 75 1.95 -1.57 15.73
N ASN A 76 1.27 -2.69 15.51
CA ASN A 76 0.10 -2.70 14.64
C ASN A 76 -1.01 -1.80 15.18
N TYR A 77 -1.68 -1.11 14.28
CA TYR A 77 -2.95 -0.43 14.55
C TYR A 77 -4.04 -1.46 14.88
N ASP A 78 -5.03 -1.09 15.70
CA ASP A 78 -6.16 -1.99 15.97
C ASP A 78 -6.89 -2.33 14.66
N LYS A 79 -6.79 -3.57 14.24
CA LYS A 79 -7.34 -4.04 12.95
C LYS A 79 -8.85 -3.83 12.83
N LYS A 80 -9.62 -4.00 13.93
CA LYS A 80 -11.08 -3.82 13.90
C LYS A 80 -11.44 -2.34 13.77
N VAL A 81 -10.70 -1.48 14.46
CA VAL A 81 -10.87 -0.02 14.35
C VAL A 81 -10.52 0.43 12.95
N PHE A 82 -9.37 -0.03 12.41
CA PHE A 82 -8.95 0.26 11.04
C PHE A 82 -10.02 -0.14 10.02
N MET A 83 -10.47 -1.39 10.06
CA MET A 83 -11.44 -1.92 9.09
C MET A 83 -12.73 -1.07 9.05
N ARG A 84 -13.21 -0.64 10.20
CA ARG A 84 -14.40 0.24 10.30
C ARG A 84 -14.13 1.62 9.70
N GLN A 85 -13.01 2.26 10.07
CA GLN A 85 -12.65 3.58 9.57
C GLN A 85 -12.34 3.56 8.07
N PHE A 86 -11.69 2.51 7.60
CA PHE A 86 -11.36 2.33 6.19
C PHE A 86 -12.61 2.11 5.35
N GLN A 87 -13.58 1.31 5.83
CA GLN A 87 -14.88 1.18 5.15
C GLN A 87 -15.64 2.51 5.12
N ASP A 88 -15.65 3.26 6.20
CA ASP A 88 -16.30 4.58 6.27
C ASP A 88 -15.63 5.59 5.30
N LEU A 89 -14.31 5.54 5.13
CA LEU A 89 -13.60 6.29 4.09
C LEU A 89 -14.08 5.87 2.69
N LEU A 90 -14.08 4.57 2.38
CA LEU A 90 -14.47 4.04 1.07
C LEU A 90 -15.93 4.37 0.72
N ASP A 91 -16.83 4.37 1.70
CA ASP A 91 -18.24 4.72 1.49
C ASP A 91 -18.45 6.22 1.19
N ARG A 92 -17.55 7.09 1.67
CA ARG A 92 -17.61 8.55 1.46
C ARG A 92 -16.76 9.03 0.29
N CYS A 93 -15.76 8.24 -0.10
CA CYS A 93 -14.82 8.64 -1.15
C CYS A 93 -15.41 8.36 -2.53
N PRO A 94 -15.61 9.38 -3.38
CA PRO A 94 -16.16 9.17 -4.72
C PRO A 94 -15.14 8.53 -5.68
N GLU A 95 -13.86 8.77 -5.46
CA GLU A 95 -12.79 8.32 -6.35
C GLU A 95 -11.57 7.83 -5.57
N ILE A 96 -11.10 6.62 -5.90
CA ILE A 96 -9.85 6.08 -5.38
C ILE A 96 -8.83 5.92 -6.51
N VAL A 97 -7.56 6.08 -6.17
CA VAL A 97 -6.43 5.98 -7.08
C VAL A 97 -5.49 4.90 -6.57
N CYS A 98 -5.15 3.95 -7.43
CA CYS A 98 -4.16 2.91 -7.15
C CYS A 98 -3.17 2.82 -8.30
N HIS A 99 -2.07 2.11 -8.10
CA HIS A 99 -1.13 1.74 -9.15
C HIS A 99 -1.10 0.23 -9.29
N ASN A 100 -1.64 -0.33 -10.39
CA ASN A 100 -2.03 -1.73 -10.54
C ASN A 100 -3.25 -2.09 -9.68
N ALA A 101 -4.31 -1.29 -9.85
CA ALA A 101 -5.53 -1.32 -9.01
C ALA A 101 -6.15 -2.71 -8.87
N MET A 102 -5.98 -3.61 -9.84
CA MET A 102 -6.52 -4.97 -9.77
C MET A 102 -5.97 -5.73 -8.55
N TYR A 103 -4.70 -5.50 -8.21
CA TYR A 103 -4.07 -6.16 -7.07
C TYR A 103 -4.67 -5.64 -5.74
N ASP A 104 -4.72 -4.32 -5.55
CA ASP A 104 -5.25 -3.70 -4.33
C ASP A 104 -6.73 -3.97 -4.15
N ILE A 105 -7.52 -3.82 -5.20
CA ILE A 105 -8.97 -4.08 -5.18
C ILE A 105 -9.26 -5.54 -4.81
N GLY A 106 -8.47 -6.48 -5.35
CA GLY A 106 -8.59 -7.89 -5.02
C GLY A 106 -8.40 -8.15 -3.52
N TRP A 107 -7.35 -7.58 -2.95
CA TRP A 107 -7.08 -7.70 -1.52
C TRP A 107 -8.10 -6.95 -0.65
N MET A 108 -8.51 -5.73 -1.02
CA MET A 108 -9.57 -5.03 -0.29
C MET A 108 -10.86 -5.83 -0.25
N LYS A 109 -11.28 -6.43 -1.37
CA LYS A 109 -12.46 -7.31 -1.41
C LYS A 109 -12.29 -8.55 -0.55
N ARG A 110 -11.09 -9.16 -0.54
CA ARG A 110 -10.78 -10.30 0.32
C ARG A 110 -10.81 -9.91 1.81
N MET A 111 -10.43 -8.70 2.16
CA MET A 111 -10.60 -8.15 3.52
C MET A 111 -12.07 -7.90 3.88
N GLY A 112 -13.01 -8.04 2.95
CA GLY A 112 -14.42 -7.78 3.15
C GLY A 112 -14.84 -6.32 2.89
N MET A 113 -13.98 -5.51 2.27
CA MET A 113 -14.31 -4.13 1.94
C MET A 113 -15.30 -4.06 0.77
N ARG A 114 -16.30 -3.19 0.92
CA ARG A 114 -17.19 -2.79 -0.16
C ARG A 114 -16.59 -1.55 -0.84
N ILE A 115 -16.43 -1.61 -2.16
CA ILE A 115 -15.88 -0.52 -2.96
C ILE A 115 -16.95 -0.07 -3.93
N THR A 116 -17.43 1.16 -3.74
CA THR A 116 -18.42 1.83 -4.60
C THR A 116 -17.81 3.03 -5.33
N SER A 117 -16.61 3.43 -4.92
CA SER A 117 -15.86 4.52 -5.52
C SER A 117 -15.47 4.20 -6.97
N LYS A 118 -15.37 5.24 -7.80
CA LYS A 118 -14.71 5.14 -9.10
C LYS A 118 -13.22 4.85 -8.87
N VAL A 119 -12.69 3.87 -9.58
CA VAL A 119 -11.28 3.46 -9.46
C VAL A 119 -10.47 4.02 -10.63
N TRP A 120 -9.39 4.71 -10.29
CA TRP A 120 -8.36 5.13 -11.22
C TRP A 120 -7.11 4.27 -11.06
N ASP A 121 -6.62 3.69 -12.16
CA ASP A 121 -5.39 2.91 -12.19
C ASP A 121 -4.31 3.66 -12.95
N THR A 122 -3.34 4.20 -12.22
CA THR A 122 -2.26 5.00 -12.83
C THR A 122 -1.32 4.16 -13.70
N MET A 123 -1.22 2.84 -13.47
CA MET A 123 -0.45 1.95 -14.34
C MET A 123 -1.12 1.78 -15.70
N LEU A 124 -2.46 1.72 -15.76
CA LEU A 124 -3.22 1.65 -17.01
C LEU A 124 -3.38 3.01 -17.69
N MET A 125 -3.38 4.09 -16.93
CA MET A 125 -3.46 5.46 -17.48
C MET A 125 -2.18 5.88 -18.19
N ALA A 126 -1.01 5.45 -17.70
CA ALA A 126 0.28 5.86 -18.26
C ALA A 126 0.44 5.53 -19.76
N PRO A 127 0.14 4.31 -20.27
CA PRO A 127 0.21 4.00 -21.68
C PRO A 127 -0.87 4.70 -22.52
N ILE A 128 -1.99 5.11 -21.93
CA ILE A 128 -3.02 5.89 -22.64
C ILE A 128 -2.53 7.32 -22.88
N LEU A 129 -1.76 7.88 -21.95
CA LEU A 129 -1.17 9.21 -22.08
C LEU A 129 0.06 9.24 -23.00
N ASP A 130 0.85 8.17 -23.00
CA ASP A 130 2.04 8.02 -23.83
C ASP A 130 2.21 6.56 -24.24
N GLU A 131 1.78 6.23 -25.44
CA GLU A 131 1.83 4.88 -26.02
C GLU A 131 3.26 4.37 -26.31
N ASN A 132 4.23 5.27 -26.40
CA ASN A 132 5.63 4.93 -26.66
C ASN A 132 6.39 4.57 -25.39
N ARG A 133 5.74 4.64 -24.24
CA ARG A 133 6.33 4.32 -22.95
C ARG A 133 6.62 2.82 -22.83
N MET A 134 7.85 2.48 -22.43
CA MET A 134 8.31 1.09 -22.32
C MET A 134 8.17 0.50 -20.90
N ARG A 135 7.96 1.35 -19.88
CA ARG A 135 7.89 0.94 -18.47
C ARG A 135 6.80 1.70 -17.74
N TYR A 136 6.05 0.98 -16.93
CA TYR A 136 4.86 1.48 -16.24
C TYR A 136 4.92 1.30 -14.71
N SER A 137 6.07 0.90 -14.14
CA SER A 137 6.21 0.81 -12.69
C SER A 137 6.02 2.17 -12.04
N LEU A 138 5.50 2.18 -10.80
CA LEU A 138 5.24 3.42 -10.06
C LEU A 138 6.47 4.34 -10.01
N ASN A 139 7.66 3.78 -9.76
CA ASN A 139 8.90 4.54 -9.72
C ASN A 139 9.21 5.26 -11.03
N VAL A 140 8.97 4.60 -12.18
CA VAL A 140 9.22 5.20 -13.50
C VAL A 140 8.18 6.28 -13.79
N VAL A 141 6.91 5.99 -13.53
CA VAL A 141 5.81 6.95 -13.76
C VAL A 141 5.97 8.18 -12.86
N ALA A 142 6.25 7.98 -11.58
CA ALA A 142 6.47 9.08 -10.64
C ALA A 142 7.71 9.93 -11.02
N GLN A 143 8.81 9.28 -11.43
CA GLN A 143 10.00 10.01 -11.87
C GLN A 143 9.72 10.87 -13.10
N ASP A 144 8.98 10.35 -14.08
CA ASP A 144 8.75 11.05 -15.34
C ASP A 144 7.74 12.21 -15.20
N TYR A 145 6.71 12.06 -14.38
CA TYR A 145 5.68 13.08 -14.23
C TYR A 145 5.90 14.03 -13.04
N LEU A 146 6.54 13.57 -11.97
CA LEU A 146 6.71 14.33 -10.73
C LEU A 146 8.16 14.68 -10.42
N GLY A 147 9.14 14.05 -11.11
CA GLY A 147 10.55 14.15 -10.76
C GLY A 147 10.94 13.41 -9.49
N GLU A 148 10.04 12.63 -8.91
CA GLU A 148 10.23 11.92 -7.65
C GLU A 148 10.52 10.44 -7.85
N LYS A 149 11.31 9.85 -6.96
CA LYS A 149 11.56 8.41 -6.88
C LYS A 149 11.20 7.88 -5.51
N LYS A 150 10.67 6.66 -5.47
CA LYS A 150 10.54 5.92 -4.21
C LYS A 150 11.94 5.72 -3.61
N SER A 151 12.10 6.11 -2.36
CA SER A 151 13.34 5.85 -1.62
C SER A 151 13.29 4.44 -1.05
N GLU A 152 14.06 3.54 -1.66
CA GLU A 152 14.17 2.14 -1.21
C GLU A 152 15.51 1.86 -0.51
N THR A 153 16.35 2.88 -0.36
CA THR A 153 17.72 2.74 0.18
C THR A 153 17.71 2.06 1.55
N LEU A 154 16.88 2.55 2.47
CA LEU A 154 16.80 1.97 3.82
C LEU A 154 16.26 0.52 3.81
N LEU A 155 15.35 0.20 2.90
CA LEU A 155 14.84 -1.16 2.75
C LEU A 155 15.94 -2.12 2.30
N TYR A 156 16.69 -1.74 1.25
CA TYR A 156 17.79 -2.58 0.76
C TYR A 156 18.96 -2.69 1.75
N GLU A 157 19.26 -1.63 2.50
CA GLU A 157 20.26 -1.66 3.57
C GLU A 157 19.84 -2.62 4.69
N ALA A 158 18.60 -2.53 5.15
CA ALA A 158 18.06 -3.42 6.16
C ALA A 158 17.99 -4.89 5.66
N ALA A 159 17.54 -5.13 4.44
CA ALA A 159 17.51 -6.46 3.85
C ALA A 159 18.90 -7.10 3.79
N LYS A 160 19.90 -6.31 3.36
CA LYS A 160 21.29 -6.75 3.32
C LYS A 160 21.85 -7.06 4.72
N GLU A 161 21.55 -6.21 5.70
CA GLU A 161 21.97 -6.41 7.10
C GLU A 161 21.36 -7.68 7.69
N TRP A 162 20.12 -7.96 7.38
CA TRP A 162 19.38 -9.11 7.91
C TRP A 162 19.53 -10.38 7.06
N GLY A 163 20.20 -10.30 5.90
CA GLY A 163 20.40 -11.44 5.01
C GLY A 163 19.11 -11.97 4.39
N VAL A 164 18.15 -11.07 4.11
CA VAL A 164 16.89 -11.40 3.46
C VAL A 164 16.79 -10.70 2.09
N ASP A 165 16.02 -11.26 1.18
CA ASP A 165 15.71 -10.63 -0.10
C ASP A 165 14.70 -9.49 0.12
N ALA A 166 14.95 -8.33 -0.50
CA ALA A 166 14.09 -7.16 -0.45
C ALA A 166 13.15 -7.09 -1.66
#